data_c38b5207d3d74ce381bc3b7918c594cf
#
_entry.id   c38b5207d3d74ce381bc3b7918c594cf
#
_cell.length_a   1.000
_cell.length_b   1.000
_cell.length_c   1.000
_cell.angle_alpha   90.00
_cell.angle_beta   90.00
_cell.angle_gamma   90.00
#
_symmetry.space_group_name_H-M   'P 1'
#
loop_
_entity.id
_entity.type
_entity.pdbx_description
1 polymer ?
#
loop_
_entity_poly.entity_id
_entity_poly.type
_entity_poly.pdbx_seq_one_letter_code
_entity_poly.pdbx_strand_id
1 'polypeptide(L)'
;MNLDGLPGPTHNYSGLAQGNLAAERNAQQVANPREAALQGLAKMRALAARGFAQGVLPPQERPDVHALRALGFAGSDRDVILAAGRDAPEILAACCSAASMWAANAATVSASADCADGRVHFTPANLVTHFHRALEAPTTTRVLRAIFADETRFRVHDPLPSTPQFGDEGAANHTRFAAAVGAPGVELFVYGRRGYGGGPAPARFPARQTREASEAIARRHGLDPSSVVYAQQRPDAIDAGVFHNDVVAVGERTFLFCHERAFVDPPAVLAALEEAIGQAFASIVVREEELPLADAVGTYLFNSQLLERSDGRFLLVAPAECRAHRATSVLLDRLVADGSPIAEVLTFDLRQSMRNGGGPACLRLRVPLTPVERGAIGCNVMLDAALDAALDAWIRRHYRDRIAPPDLRDPALLDEGRRALDELTQLLRLPSVYAFQKA
;
A
#
# COMPACT_ATOMS: atom_id res chain seq x y z
N MET A 1 2.45 -11.39 8.45
CA MET A 1 1.06 -10.90 8.58
C MET A 1 0.80 -9.83 7.54
N ASN A 2 -0.44 -9.70 7.08
CA ASN A 2 -0.87 -8.59 6.22
C ASN A 2 -1.69 -7.59 7.04
N LEU A 3 -1.32 -6.31 7.00
CA LEU A 3 -2.16 -5.22 7.48
C LEU A 3 -2.87 -4.59 6.28
N ASP A 4 -4.18 -4.77 6.18
CA ASP A 4 -4.95 -4.22 5.08
C ASP A 4 -5.50 -2.84 5.44
N GLY A 5 -5.31 -1.88 4.54
CA GLY A 5 -5.89 -0.55 4.64
C GLY A 5 -7.40 -0.60 4.38
N LEU A 6 -8.17 -0.21 5.39
CA LEU A 6 -9.61 -0.12 5.23
C LEU A 6 -9.96 1.17 4.49
N PRO A 7 -10.71 1.12 3.36
CA PRO A 7 -11.27 2.32 2.75
C PRO A 7 -12.08 3.14 3.75
N GLY A 8 -11.85 4.45 3.78
CA GLY A 8 -12.54 5.33 4.73
C GLY A 8 -14.00 5.64 4.34
N PRO A 9 -14.80 6.16 5.28
CA PRO A 9 -16.22 6.47 5.04
C PRO A 9 -16.43 7.58 3.99
N THR A 10 -15.38 8.34 3.66
CA THR A 10 -15.38 9.39 2.64
C THR A 10 -14.70 8.95 1.33
N HIS A 11 -14.57 7.64 1.09
CA HIS A 11 -13.96 7.12 -0.15
C HIS A 11 -14.60 7.76 -1.38
N ASN A 12 -13.75 8.26 -2.29
CA ASN A 12 -14.17 8.99 -3.49
C ASN A 12 -13.14 8.81 -4.62
N TYR A 13 -13.50 9.21 -5.82
CA TYR A 13 -12.66 9.16 -7.01
C TYR A 13 -12.21 10.56 -7.42
N SER A 14 -11.29 11.15 -6.70
CA SER A 14 -10.78 12.50 -7.02
C SER A 14 -9.79 12.52 -8.20
N GLY A 15 -9.18 11.38 -8.54
CA GLY A 15 -8.28 11.28 -9.69
C GLY A 15 -6.98 12.08 -9.56
N LEU A 16 -6.45 12.22 -8.35
CA LEU A 16 -5.35 13.15 -8.02
C LEU A 16 -3.94 12.59 -8.29
N ALA A 17 -3.82 11.28 -8.47
CA ALA A 17 -2.52 10.61 -8.57
C ALA A 17 -2.04 10.59 -10.01
N GLN A 18 -1.22 11.57 -10.42
CA GLN A 18 -0.63 11.63 -11.75
C GLN A 18 0.16 10.36 -12.07
N GLY A 19 -0.09 9.77 -13.25
CA GLY A 19 0.48 8.51 -13.70
C GLY A 19 -0.27 7.27 -13.23
N ASN A 20 -1.28 7.40 -12.37
CA ASN A 20 -2.19 6.31 -12.05
C ASN A 20 -3.38 6.35 -13.03
N LEU A 21 -3.24 5.64 -14.15
CA LEU A 21 -4.19 5.70 -15.27
C LEU A 21 -5.61 5.29 -14.88
N ALA A 22 -5.76 4.34 -13.94
CA ALA A 22 -7.08 3.91 -13.48
C ALA A 22 -7.76 5.00 -12.65
N ALA A 23 -7.02 5.65 -11.74
CA ALA A 23 -7.55 6.78 -10.97
C ALA A 23 -7.93 7.96 -11.86
N GLU A 24 -7.08 8.31 -12.83
CA GLU A 24 -7.34 9.41 -13.79
C GLU A 24 -8.61 9.15 -14.63
N ARG A 25 -8.77 7.93 -15.16
CA ARG A 25 -9.93 7.55 -16.00
C ARG A 25 -11.25 7.57 -15.25
N ASN A 26 -11.24 7.33 -13.95
CA ASN A 26 -12.44 7.29 -13.12
C ASN A 26 -12.64 8.57 -12.30
N ALA A 27 -11.81 9.61 -12.53
CA ALA A 27 -11.93 10.88 -11.85
C ALA A 27 -13.35 11.44 -11.94
N GLN A 28 -13.81 12.04 -10.84
CA GLN A 28 -15.13 12.69 -10.72
C GLN A 28 -16.35 11.74 -10.89
N GLN A 29 -16.15 10.43 -10.90
CA GLN A 29 -17.27 9.48 -10.88
C GLN A 29 -17.85 9.37 -9.47
N VAL A 30 -19.08 8.85 -9.41
CA VAL A 30 -19.76 8.52 -8.14
C VAL A 30 -19.10 7.30 -7.53
N ALA A 31 -18.67 7.41 -6.27
CA ALA A 31 -18.08 6.32 -5.49
C ALA A 31 -19.13 5.66 -4.56
N ASN A 32 -18.85 4.44 -4.16
CA ASN A 32 -19.59 3.72 -3.13
C ASN A 32 -18.62 3.33 -1.99
N PRO A 33 -18.50 4.17 -0.94
CA PRO A 33 -17.60 3.90 0.19
C PRO A 33 -17.90 2.60 0.91
N ARG A 34 -19.19 2.30 1.13
CA ARG A 34 -19.64 1.07 1.79
C ARG A 34 -19.15 -0.17 1.04
N GLU A 35 -19.38 -0.18 -0.27
CA GLU A 35 -18.95 -1.30 -1.11
C GLU A 35 -17.42 -1.44 -1.14
N ALA A 36 -16.69 -0.32 -1.21
CA ALA A 36 -15.23 -0.32 -1.18
C ALA A 36 -14.68 -1.01 0.08
N ALA A 37 -15.24 -0.67 1.25
CA ALA A 37 -14.83 -1.26 2.51
C ALA A 37 -15.24 -2.74 2.64
N LEU A 38 -16.46 -3.11 2.17
CA LEU A 38 -16.94 -4.50 2.20
C LEU A 38 -16.14 -5.40 1.26
N GLN A 39 -15.75 -4.93 0.07
CA GLN A 39 -14.89 -5.68 -0.85
C GLN A 39 -13.52 -5.96 -0.23
N GLY A 40 -12.90 -4.97 0.42
CA GLY A 40 -11.64 -5.15 1.15
C GLY A 40 -11.78 -6.16 2.30
N LEU A 41 -12.84 -6.04 3.11
CA LEU A 41 -13.11 -6.94 4.23
C LEU A 41 -13.37 -8.38 3.75
N ALA A 42 -14.11 -8.56 2.64
CA ALA A 42 -14.35 -9.88 2.06
C ALA A 42 -13.06 -10.58 1.64
N LYS A 43 -12.09 -9.84 1.04
CA LYS A 43 -10.76 -10.35 0.72
C LYS A 43 -10.03 -10.79 1.99
N MET A 44 -9.99 -9.94 3.02
CA MET A 44 -9.32 -10.25 4.29
C MET A 44 -9.93 -11.50 4.95
N ARG A 45 -11.26 -11.59 5.00
CA ARG A 45 -11.99 -12.75 5.54
C ARG A 45 -11.63 -14.05 4.81
N ALA A 46 -11.59 -14.02 3.48
CA ALA A 46 -11.25 -15.19 2.68
C ALA A 46 -9.80 -15.64 2.89
N LEU A 47 -8.87 -14.73 3.09
CA LEU A 47 -7.47 -15.04 3.40
C LEU A 47 -7.31 -15.54 4.84
N ALA A 48 -7.98 -14.92 5.82
CA ALA A 48 -7.99 -15.38 7.20
C ALA A 48 -8.55 -16.81 7.35
N ALA A 49 -9.64 -17.12 6.63
CA ALA A 49 -10.22 -18.48 6.59
C ALA A 49 -9.26 -19.54 6.01
N ARG A 50 -8.25 -19.13 5.25
CA ARG A 50 -7.16 -19.98 4.72
C ARG A 50 -5.92 -20.04 5.64
N GLY A 51 -5.99 -19.43 6.83
CA GLY A 51 -4.92 -19.42 7.82
C GLY A 51 -3.89 -18.30 7.66
N PHE A 52 -4.07 -17.38 6.70
CA PHE A 52 -3.19 -16.23 6.56
C PHE A 52 -3.54 -15.15 7.59
N ALA A 53 -2.55 -14.74 8.38
CA ALA A 53 -2.73 -13.70 9.38
C ALA A 53 -3.07 -12.35 8.72
N GLN A 54 -4.28 -11.86 8.98
CA GLN A 54 -4.78 -10.58 8.49
C GLN A 54 -4.97 -9.61 9.64
N GLY A 55 -4.69 -8.34 9.41
CA GLY A 55 -4.94 -7.26 10.36
C GLY A 55 -5.48 -6.03 9.65
N VAL A 56 -6.04 -5.11 10.41
CA VAL A 56 -6.69 -3.90 9.91
C VAL A 56 -5.84 -2.68 10.21
N LEU A 57 -5.55 -1.89 9.17
CA LEU A 57 -5.03 -0.53 9.31
C LEU A 57 -6.22 0.44 9.19
N PRO A 58 -6.52 1.25 10.22
CA PRO A 58 -7.68 2.12 10.20
C PRO A 58 -7.54 3.25 9.18
N PRO A 59 -8.64 3.73 8.57
CA PRO A 59 -8.63 4.86 7.65
C PRO A 59 -8.31 6.16 8.37
N GLN A 60 -7.97 7.19 7.61
CA GLN A 60 -7.65 8.52 8.13
C GLN A 60 -8.87 9.44 8.11
N GLU A 61 -8.88 10.44 9.01
CA GLU A 61 -9.88 11.51 9.01
C GLU A 61 -9.84 12.28 7.69
N ARG A 62 -11.00 12.44 7.05
CA ARG A 62 -11.20 13.26 5.85
C ARG A 62 -12.58 13.92 5.89
N PRO A 63 -12.69 15.17 5.38
CA PRO A 63 -11.59 16.02 4.90
C PRO A 63 -10.55 16.34 5.99
N ASP A 64 -9.30 16.58 5.58
CA ASP A 64 -8.24 17.02 6.49
C ASP A 64 -8.38 18.51 6.78
N VAL A 65 -9.15 18.83 7.82
CA VAL A 65 -9.43 20.22 8.22
C VAL A 65 -8.17 20.92 8.74
N HIS A 66 -7.24 20.17 9.33
CA HIS A 66 -5.97 20.73 9.80
C HIS A 66 -5.13 21.25 8.62
N ALA A 67 -5.04 20.51 7.54
CA ALA A 67 -4.38 20.96 6.32
C ALA A 67 -5.07 22.19 5.71
N LEU A 68 -6.41 22.19 5.65
CA LEU A 68 -7.16 23.36 5.17
C LEU A 68 -6.87 24.62 6.00
N ARG A 69 -6.81 24.47 7.33
CA ARG A 69 -6.44 25.59 8.23
C ARG A 69 -5.01 26.09 8.00
N ALA A 70 -4.06 25.17 7.79
CA ALA A 70 -2.68 25.53 7.47
C ALA A 70 -2.57 26.28 6.13
N LEU A 71 -3.55 26.10 5.22
CA LEU A 71 -3.65 26.81 3.95
C LEU A 71 -4.45 28.13 4.04
N GLY A 72 -4.79 28.57 5.25
CA GLY A 72 -5.39 29.88 5.50
C GLY A 72 -6.91 29.92 5.62
N PHE A 73 -7.61 28.77 5.53
CA PHE A 73 -9.05 28.73 5.81
C PHE A 73 -9.30 28.83 7.32
N ALA A 74 -10.25 29.67 7.73
CA ALA A 74 -10.51 29.99 9.14
C ALA A 74 -12.00 29.85 9.50
N GLY A 75 -12.30 29.85 10.79
CA GLY A 75 -13.64 29.69 11.33
C GLY A 75 -13.86 28.31 11.97
N SER A 76 -15.12 27.91 12.14
CA SER A 76 -15.46 26.56 12.55
C SER A 76 -15.06 25.53 11.47
N ASP A 77 -15.02 24.24 11.80
CA ASP A 77 -14.73 23.20 10.80
C ASP A 77 -15.71 23.25 9.62
N ARG A 78 -16.98 23.56 9.92
CA ARG A 78 -18.02 23.80 8.91
C ARG A 78 -17.65 24.96 7.98
N ASP A 79 -17.24 26.09 8.55
CA ASP A 79 -16.89 27.29 7.76
C ASP A 79 -15.67 27.01 6.87
N VAL A 80 -14.67 26.32 7.40
CA VAL A 80 -13.47 25.89 6.66
C VAL A 80 -13.83 25.05 5.44
N ILE A 81 -14.68 24.02 5.60
CA ILE A 81 -15.11 23.15 4.49
C ILE A 81 -15.91 23.92 3.45
N LEU A 82 -16.87 24.75 3.88
CA LEU A 82 -17.69 25.54 2.98
C LEU A 82 -16.87 26.58 2.22
N ALA A 83 -15.94 27.25 2.88
CA ALA A 83 -15.04 28.20 2.25
C ALA A 83 -14.10 27.52 1.24
N ALA A 84 -13.46 26.42 1.64
CA ALA A 84 -12.60 25.66 0.74
C ALA A 84 -13.37 25.12 -0.48
N GLY A 85 -14.60 24.63 -0.27
CA GLY A 85 -15.46 24.16 -1.36
C GLY A 85 -15.89 25.24 -2.34
N ARG A 86 -16.00 26.50 -1.89
CA ARG A 86 -16.34 27.64 -2.73
C ARG A 86 -15.12 28.23 -3.44
N ASP A 87 -14.03 28.42 -2.69
CA ASP A 87 -12.92 29.27 -3.12
C ASP A 87 -11.75 28.47 -3.70
N ALA A 88 -11.62 27.17 -3.32
CA ALA A 88 -10.54 26.27 -3.75
C ALA A 88 -10.98 24.79 -3.78
N PRO A 89 -11.92 24.40 -4.65
CA PRO A 89 -12.49 23.06 -4.69
C PRO A 89 -11.47 21.96 -4.94
N GLU A 90 -10.38 22.22 -5.66
CA GLU A 90 -9.29 21.28 -5.92
C GLU A 90 -8.49 20.99 -4.63
N ILE A 91 -8.28 22.01 -3.79
CA ILE A 91 -7.63 21.85 -2.49
C ILE A 91 -8.52 21.01 -1.56
N LEU A 92 -9.82 21.31 -1.53
CA LEU A 92 -10.77 20.49 -0.75
C LEU A 92 -10.76 19.04 -1.24
N ALA A 93 -10.80 18.80 -2.55
CA ALA A 93 -10.73 17.46 -3.11
C ALA A 93 -9.44 16.72 -2.69
N ALA A 94 -8.29 17.42 -2.68
CA ALA A 94 -7.04 16.87 -2.19
C ALA A 94 -7.10 16.51 -0.70
N CYS A 95 -7.69 17.38 0.14
CA CYS A 95 -7.88 17.12 1.56
C CYS A 95 -8.94 16.04 1.86
N CYS A 96 -9.77 15.68 0.88
CA CYS A 96 -10.74 14.56 0.96
C CYS A 96 -10.19 13.24 0.42
N SER A 97 -8.94 13.18 -0.03
CA SER A 97 -8.37 12.00 -0.67
C SER A 97 -8.52 10.73 0.17
N ALA A 98 -9.00 9.66 -0.45
CA ALA A 98 -9.14 8.33 0.15
C ALA A 98 -7.85 7.49 0.07
N ALA A 99 -6.75 8.04 -0.42
CA ALA A 99 -5.54 7.30 -0.77
C ALA A 99 -4.83 6.64 0.44
N SER A 100 -5.14 7.04 1.67
CA SER A 100 -4.63 6.38 2.89
C SER A 100 -5.04 4.90 3.03
N MET A 101 -6.00 4.44 2.23
CA MET A 101 -6.32 3.01 2.13
C MET A 101 -5.23 2.18 1.45
N TRP A 102 -4.31 2.82 0.73
CA TRP A 102 -3.16 2.14 0.10
C TRP A 102 -2.10 1.81 1.16
N ALA A 103 -2.33 0.75 1.93
CA ALA A 103 -1.43 0.35 3.02
C ALA A 103 -0.01 -0.01 2.57
N ALA A 104 0.19 -0.41 1.29
CA ALA A 104 1.52 -0.58 0.72
C ALA A 104 2.37 0.69 0.78
N ASN A 105 1.72 1.86 0.79
CA ASN A 105 2.40 3.16 0.93
C ASN A 105 2.47 3.65 2.39
N ALA A 106 1.99 2.90 3.36
CA ALA A 106 2.01 3.36 4.75
C ALA A 106 3.44 3.44 5.31
N ALA A 107 4.26 2.44 5.05
CA ALA A 107 5.64 2.42 5.54
C ALA A 107 6.51 1.41 4.77
N THR A 108 7.82 1.58 4.82
CA THR A 108 8.76 0.48 4.59
C THR A 108 8.98 -0.27 5.90
N VAL A 109 9.00 -1.60 5.83
CA VAL A 109 9.11 -2.49 7.00
C VAL A 109 10.26 -3.47 6.80
N SER A 110 11.18 -3.55 7.78
CA SER A 110 12.25 -4.56 7.83
C SER A 110 12.07 -5.47 9.03
N ALA A 111 12.32 -6.76 8.83
CA ALA A 111 12.17 -7.78 9.87
C ALA A 111 13.24 -7.65 10.96
N SER A 112 12.94 -8.09 12.17
CA SER A 112 13.90 -8.12 13.27
C SER A 112 15.18 -8.91 12.97
N ALA A 113 15.08 -9.96 12.15
CA ALA A 113 16.22 -10.77 11.71
C ALA A 113 17.19 -10.03 10.78
N ASP A 114 16.76 -8.93 10.16
CA ASP A 114 17.55 -8.15 9.21
C ASP A 114 18.13 -6.89 9.82
N CYS A 115 17.58 -6.43 10.94
CA CYS A 115 17.95 -5.20 11.61
C CYS A 115 19.01 -5.44 12.69
N ALA A 116 20.05 -4.62 12.74
CA ALA A 116 21.18 -4.79 13.64
C ALA A 116 20.81 -4.81 15.13
N ASP A 117 19.71 -4.18 15.52
CA ASP A 117 19.23 -4.14 16.91
C ASP A 117 18.19 -5.25 17.25
N GLY A 118 17.88 -6.12 16.30
CA GLY A 118 16.95 -7.25 16.48
C GLY A 118 15.49 -6.86 16.65
N ARG A 119 15.09 -5.64 16.25
CA ARG A 119 13.69 -5.17 16.27
C ARG A 119 13.12 -5.09 14.86
N VAL A 120 11.80 -5.18 14.77
CA VAL A 120 11.09 -4.87 13.51
C VAL A 120 11.02 -3.36 13.35
N HIS A 121 11.53 -2.85 12.24
CA HIS A 121 11.56 -1.42 11.97
C HIS A 121 10.48 -1.01 10.98
N PHE A 122 9.90 0.16 11.21
CA PHE A 122 8.93 0.82 10.35
C PHE A 122 9.41 2.24 10.07
N THR A 123 9.53 2.61 8.81
CA THR A 123 9.67 4.02 8.40
C THR A 123 8.40 4.41 7.62
N PRO A 124 7.49 5.21 8.22
CA PRO A 124 6.33 5.75 7.51
C PRO A 124 6.78 6.56 6.30
N ALA A 125 6.13 6.33 5.15
CA ALA A 125 6.48 7.01 3.92
C ALA A 125 6.04 8.48 3.96
N ASN A 126 6.89 9.39 3.45
CA ASN A 126 6.58 10.81 3.42
C ASN A 126 5.66 11.21 2.26
N LEU A 127 5.57 10.41 1.19
CA LEU A 127 4.67 10.54 0.05
C LEU A 127 4.71 11.94 -0.59
N VAL A 128 5.87 12.57 -0.56
CA VAL A 128 6.05 14.00 -0.87
C VAL A 128 5.75 14.39 -2.32
N THR A 129 5.67 13.41 -3.22
CA THR A 129 5.43 13.66 -4.66
C THR A 129 4.06 14.29 -4.93
N HIS A 130 3.06 14.02 -4.09
CA HIS A 130 1.70 14.54 -4.25
C HIS A 130 1.19 15.11 -2.93
N PHE A 131 0.65 16.35 -2.96
CA PHE A 131 0.12 17.02 -1.78
C PHE A 131 -0.90 16.17 -1.02
N HIS A 132 -1.89 15.61 -1.71
CA HIS A 132 -2.95 14.80 -1.08
C HIS A 132 -2.42 13.53 -0.38
N ARG A 133 -1.24 13.03 -0.79
CA ARG A 133 -0.57 11.89 -0.19
C ARG A 133 0.31 12.30 0.99
N ALA A 134 1.03 13.42 0.86
CA ALA A 134 1.91 13.94 1.92
C ALA A 134 1.17 14.20 3.24
N LEU A 135 -0.14 14.42 3.19
CA LEU A 135 -1.02 14.57 4.37
C LEU A 135 -1.15 13.29 5.21
N GLU A 136 -0.77 12.13 4.68
CA GLU A 136 -1.00 10.84 5.34
C GLU A 136 0.02 10.53 6.44
N ALA A 137 1.28 10.91 6.24
CA ALA A 137 2.40 10.50 7.06
C ALA A 137 2.24 10.75 8.58
N PRO A 138 1.73 11.91 9.05
CA PRO A 138 1.57 12.15 10.48
C PRO A 138 0.58 11.20 11.15
N THR A 139 -0.55 10.90 10.51
CA THR A 139 -1.56 9.98 11.06
C THR A 139 -1.08 8.54 10.97
N THR A 140 -0.48 8.15 9.84
CA THR A 140 0.15 6.82 9.68
C THR A 140 1.17 6.55 10.78
N THR A 141 2.03 7.53 11.08
CA THR A 141 3.03 7.40 12.16
C THR A 141 2.37 7.15 13.51
N ARG A 142 1.32 7.91 13.86
CA ARG A 142 0.60 7.71 15.13
C ARG A 142 -0.07 6.35 15.21
N VAL A 143 -0.70 5.90 14.13
CA VAL A 143 -1.37 4.61 14.06
C VAL A 143 -0.37 3.46 14.19
N LEU A 144 0.75 3.49 13.47
CA LEU A 144 1.77 2.45 13.56
C LEU A 144 2.40 2.40 14.97
N ARG A 145 2.68 3.54 15.60
CA ARG A 145 3.17 3.60 17.00
C ARG A 145 2.15 3.05 17.98
N ALA A 146 0.86 3.21 17.73
CA ALA A 146 -0.19 2.65 18.58
C ALA A 146 -0.32 1.14 18.42
N ILE A 147 -0.20 0.62 17.20
CA ILE A 147 -0.28 -0.82 16.91
C ILE A 147 0.98 -1.54 17.42
N PHE A 148 2.15 -0.98 17.14
CA PHE A 148 3.47 -1.55 17.45
C PHE A 148 4.11 -0.82 18.65
N ALA A 149 3.39 -0.78 19.78
CA ALA A 149 3.76 0.03 20.94
C ALA A 149 4.88 -0.58 21.81
N ASP A 150 5.18 -1.87 21.69
CA ASP A 150 6.27 -2.53 22.43
C ASP A 150 7.62 -2.16 21.81
N GLU A 151 8.25 -1.10 22.32
CA GLU A 151 9.53 -0.60 21.85
C GLU A 151 10.71 -1.58 22.05
N THR A 152 10.52 -2.66 22.82
CA THR A 152 11.54 -3.70 22.94
C THR A 152 11.61 -4.59 21.71
N ARG A 153 10.54 -4.63 20.89
CA ARG A 153 10.40 -5.45 19.69
C ARG A 153 10.21 -4.65 18.41
N PHE A 154 9.67 -3.45 18.52
CA PHE A 154 9.29 -2.62 17.37
C PHE A 154 9.94 -1.24 17.45
N ARG A 155 10.28 -0.70 16.31
CA ARG A 155 10.75 0.67 16.18
C ARG A 155 10.02 1.38 15.05
N VAL A 156 9.15 2.32 15.39
CA VAL A 156 8.48 3.18 14.41
C VAL A 156 9.21 4.51 14.35
N HIS A 157 9.92 4.74 13.25
CA HIS A 157 10.65 5.97 12.98
C HIS A 157 9.73 7.12 12.60
N ASP A 158 10.27 8.34 12.59
CA ASP A 158 9.64 9.45 11.89
C ASP A 158 9.82 9.27 10.36
N PRO A 159 8.92 9.83 9.53
CA PRO A 159 9.12 9.89 8.09
C PRO A 159 10.46 10.54 7.73
N LEU A 160 10.97 10.25 6.54
CA LEU A 160 12.10 10.98 6.00
C LEU A 160 11.75 12.46 5.78
N PRO A 161 12.75 13.38 5.68
CA PRO A 161 12.49 14.79 5.39
C PRO A 161 11.56 14.96 4.17
N SER A 162 10.56 15.84 4.30
CA SER A 162 9.57 16.09 3.25
C SER A 162 10.15 16.98 2.16
N THR A 163 11.14 16.48 1.43
CA THR A 163 11.77 17.15 0.29
C THR A 163 11.85 16.20 -0.91
N PRO A 164 11.85 16.72 -2.14
CA PRO A 164 11.87 15.88 -3.35
C PRO A 164 13.06 14.92 -3.42
N GLN A 165 14.18 15.24 -2.78
CA GLN A 165 15.39 14.40 -2.78
C GLN A 165 15.20 13.10 -1.98
N PHE A 166 14.29 13.10 -1.01
CA PHE A 166 13.98 11.97 -0.15
C PHE A 166 12.54 11.48 -0.34
N GLY A 167 12.02 11.57 -1.56
CA GLY A 167 10.69 11.03 -1.90
C GLY A 167 10.64 9.53 -1.62
N ASP A 168 9.71 9.14 -0.75
CA ASP A 168 9.51 7.77 -0.30
C ASP A 168 8.04 7.37 -0.43
N GLU A 169 7.80 6.20 -1.02
CA GLU A 169 6.48 5.63 -1.29
C GLU A 169 6.25 4.30 -0.53
N GLY A 170 7.12 3.96 0.42
CA GLY A 170 6.97 2.82 1.30
C GLY A 170 7.13 1.46 0.62
N ALA A 171 6.43 0.45 1.15
CA ALA A 171 6.56 -0.95 0.73
C ALA A 171 6.08 -1.22 -0.70
N ALA A 172 5.41 -0.30 -1.38
CA ALA A 172 5.07 -0.42 -2.80
C ALA A 172 6.32 -0.52 -3.71
N ASN A 173 7.46 -0.05 -3.21
CA ASN A 173 8.76 -0.08 -3.89
C ASN A 173 9.82 -0.90 -3.11
N HIS A 174 9.36 -1.78 -2.23
CA HIS A 174 10.25 -2.58 -1.39
C HIS A 174 9.76 -4.04 -1.31
N THR A 175 10.70 -4.98 -1.42
CA THR A 175 10.41 -6.41 -1.29
C THR A 175 11.49 -7.09 -0.44
N ARG A 176 11.08 -7.82 0.57
CA ARG A 176 11.97 -8.66 1.38
C ARG A 176 11.93 -10.09 0.89
N PHE A 177 13.09 -10.68 0.68
CA PHE A 177 13.28 -12.10 0.37
C PHE A 177 13.94 -12.81 1.54
N ALA A 178 13.38 -13.93 2.00
CA ALA A 178 13.96 -14.73 3.07
C ALA A 178 13.40 -16.15 3.03
N ALA A 179 14.21 -17.14 3.36
CA ALA A 179 13.80 -18.56 3.38
C ALA A 179 12.68 -18.84 4.39
N ALA A 180 12.62 -18.08 5.51
CA ALA A 180 11.57 -18.17 6.52
C ALA A 180 11.33 -16.83 7.20
N VAL A 181 10.21 -16.66 7.94
CA VAL A 181 9.88 -15.40 8.63
C VAL A 181 10.92 -15.12 9.67
N GLY A 182 11.56 -15.68 10.37
CA GLY A 182 12.60 -15.34 11.35
C GLY A 182 14.04 -15.52 10.83
N ALA A 183 14.21 -15.89 9.56
CA ALA A 183 15.51 -16.02 8.96
C ALA A 183 16.00 -14.66 8.43
N PRO A 184 17.33 -14.42 8.40
CA PRO A 184 17.90 -13.28 7.71
C PRO A 184 17.43 -13.22 6.25
N GLY A 185 17.17 -12.03 5.77
CA GLY A 185 16.63 -11.80 4.43
C GLY A 185 17.48 -10.83 3.61
N VAL A 186 17.09 -10.72 2.35
CA VAL A 186 17.60 -9.75 1.38
C VAL A 186 16.52 -8.74 1.07
N GLU A 187 16.86 -7.47 1.16
CA GLU A 187 15.93 -6.36 0.97
C GLU A 187 16.16 -5.73 -0.42
N LEU A 188 15.18 -5.86 -1.31
CA LEU A 188 15.17 -5.22 -2.62
C LEU A 188 14.46 -3.87 -2.52
N PHE A 189 15.18 -2.78 -2.71
CA PHE A 189 14.64 -1.44 -2.86
C PHE A 189 14.61 -1.04 -4.34
N VAL A 190 13.43 -0.63 -4.80
CA VAL A 190 13.25 -0.19 -6.18
C VAL A 190 13.00 1.32 -6.20
N TYR A 191 13.85 2.06 -6.90
CA TYR A 191 13.75 3.51 -7.04
C TYR A 191 13.47 3.90 -8.50
N GLY A 192 12.80 5.00 -8.72
CA GLY A 192 12.52 5.49 -10.08
C GLY A 192 13.48 6.58 -10.54
N ARG A 193 14.13 7.29 -9.59
CA ARG A 193 15.07 8.38 -9.88
C ARG A 193 16.11 8.55 -8.79
N ARG A 194 17.14 9.35 -9.08
CA ARG A 194 18.06 9.86 -8.08
C ARG A 194 17.63 11.25 -7.61
N GLY A 195 17.75 11.53 -6.34
CA GLY A 195 17.48 12.84 -5.74
C GLY A 195 18.63 13.81 -5.97
N TYR A 196 19.86 13.27 -6.12
CA TYR A 196 21.07 14.01 -6.44
C TYR A 196 21.76 13.37 -7.64
N GLY A 197 22.38 14.21 -8.48
CA GLY A 197 23.02 13.76 -9.71
C GLY A 197 22.01 13.52 -10.84
N GLY A 198 22.51 13.00 -11.94
CA GLY A 198 21.74 12.66 -13.13
C GLY A 198 21.48 11.15 -13.23
N GLY A 199 20.79 10.77 -14.28
CA GLY A 199 20.52 9.37 -14.60
C GLY A 199 19.25 9.22 -15.41
N PRO A 200 18.89 8.01 -15.82
CA PRO A 200 17.63 7.76 -16.51
C PRO A 200 16.46 8.23 -15.66
N ALA A 201 15.52 8.97 -16.27
CA ALA A 201 14.33 9.49 -15.62
C ALA A 201 13.16 9.44 -16.60
N PRO A 202 11.91 9.25 -16.14
CA PRO A 202 10.73 9.31 -16.99
C PRO A 202 10.53 10.72 -17.53
N ALA A 203 9.87 10.81 -18.69
CA ALA A 203 9.62 12.07 -19.39
C ALA A 203 8.21 12.62 -19.13
N ARG A 204 7.25 11.74 -18.85
CA ARG A 204 5.82 12.06 -18.76
C ARG A 204 5.29 12.14 -17.34
N PHE A 205 5.57 11.13 -16.54
CA PHE A 205 5.06 11.00 -15.18
C PHE A 205 6.18 11.06 -14.14
N PRO A 206 5.92 11.58 -12.93
CA PRO A 206 6.95 11.68 -11.91
C PRO A 206 7.38 10.30 -11.41
N ALA A 207 8.68 10.04 -11.37
CA ALA A 207 9.22 8.97 -10.56
C ALA A 207 9.15 9.37 -9.09
N ARG A 208 8.45 8.59 -8.27
CA ARG A 208 8.08 8.97 -6.91
C ARG A 208 9.13 8.59 -5.88
N GLN A 209 9.67 7.36 -5.95
CA GLN A 209 10.70 6.84 -5.05
C GLN A 209 12.09 7.31 -5.48
N THR A 210 12.88 7.82 -4.53
CA THR A 210 14.28 8.16 -4.77
C THR A 210 15.23 7.08 -4.24
N ARG A 211 16.40 6.96 -4.86
CA ARG A 211 17.46 6.08 -4.37
C ARG A 211 17.93 6.49 -2.97
N GLU A 212 18.09 7.78 -2.75
CA GLU A 212 18.55 8.36 -1.49
C GLU A 212 17.58 8.07 -0.34
N ALA A 213 16.26 8.04 -0.60
CA ALA A 213 15.27 7.61 0.39
C ALA A 213 15.45 6.14 0.75
N SER A 214 15.62 5.27 -0.25
CA SER A 214 15.86 3.84 -0.05
C SER A 214 17.15 3.59 0.77
N GLU A 215 18.25 4.26 0.43
CA GLU A 215 19.51 4.18 1.17
C GLU A 215 19.41 4.72 2.60
N ALA A 216 18.64 5.80 2.80
CA ALA A 216 18.40 6.37 4.12
C ALA A 216 17.61 5.42 5.02
N ILE A 217 16.59 4.74 4.47
CA ILE A 217 15.82 3.73 5.18
C ILE A 217 16.70 2.54 5.54
N ALA A 218 17.46 2.00 4.60
CA ALA A 218 18.38 0.89 4.86
C ALA A 218 19.37 1.21 6.01
N ARG A 219 19.98 2.40 5.99
CA ARG A 219 20.86 2.86 7.08
C ARG A 219 20.12 3.02 8.40
N ARG A 220 18.90 3.57 8.37
CA ARG A 220 18.08 3.82 9.57
C ARG A 220 17.61 2.53 10.23
N HIS A 221 17.32 1.50 9.43
CA HIS A 221 16.93 0.17 9.90
C HIS A 221 18.16 -0.66 10.32
N GLY A 222 19.38 -0.19 10.07
CA GLY A 222 20.61 -0.91 10.39
C GLY A 222 20.78 -2.19 9.58
N LEU A 223 20.34 -2.17 8.30
CA LEU A 223 20.47 -3.32 7.40
C LEU A 223 21.94 -3.53 7.01
N ASP A 224 22.34 -4.80 6.89
CA ASP A 224 23.64 -5.14 6.35
C ASP A 224 23.71 -4.75 4.86
N PRO A 225 24.66 -3.91 4.42
CA PRO A 225 24.78 -3.51 3.02
C PRO A 225 24.92 -4.69 2.04
N SER A 226 25.46 -5.82 2.46
CA SER A 226 25.57 -7.03 1.63
C SER A 226 24.24 -7.74 1.40
N SER A 227 23.23 -7.43 2.22
CA SER A 227 21.86 -7.96 2.13
C SER A 227 20.88 -6.95 1.53
N VAL A 228 21.34 -5.87 0.90
CA VAL A 228 20.49 -4.86 0.27
C VAL A 228 20.80 -4.74 -1.21
N VAL A 229 19.76 -4.93 -2.03
CA VAL A 229 19.81 -4.76 -3.48
C VAL A 229 19.03 -3.50 -3.86
N TYR A 230 19.64 -2.61 -4.65
CA TYR A 230 19.01 -1.42 -5.20
C TYR A 230 18.79 -1.58 -6.69
N ALA A 231 17.54 -1.55 -7.14
CA ALA A 231 17.17 -1.65 -8.53
C ALA A 231 16.51 -0.34 -9.02
N GLN A 232 16.82 0.08 -10.25
CA GLN A 232 16.10 1.19 -10.85
C GLN A 232 14.94 0.67 -11.69
N GLN A 233 13.74 1.20 -11.43
CA GLN A 233 12.55 0.98 -12.26
C GLN A 233 12.75 1.63 -13.64
N ARG A 234 12.26 0.97 -14.70
CA ARG A 234 12.37 1.52 -16.06
C ARG A 234 11.59 2.82 -16.20
N PRO A 235 12.22 3.89 -16.70
CA PRO A 235 11.55 5.17 -16.91
C PRO A 235 10.38 5.10 -17.90
N ASP A 236 10.51 4.35 -18.99
CA ASP A 236 9.44 4.16 -19.98
C ASP A 236 8.27 3.33 -19.43
N ALA A 237 8.50 2.43 -18.47
CA ALA A 237 7.43 1.75 -17.76
C ALA A 237 6.68 2.74 -16.83
N ILE A 238 7.38 3.65 -16.16
CA ILE A 238 6.74 4.72 -15.38
C ILE A 238 5.85 5.57 -16.29
N ASP A 239 6.35 5.96 -17.45
CA ASP A 239 5.61 6.75 -18.46
C ASP A 239 4.42 5.97 -19.07
N ALA A 240 4.43 4.64 -18.99
CA ALA A 240 3.32 3.77 -19.37
C ALA A 240 2.28 3.57 -18.22
N GLY A 241 2.49 4.17 -17.04
CA GLY A 241 1.56 4.09 -15.91
C GLY A 241 2.00 3.16 -14.77
N VAL A 242 3.25 2.69 -14.78
CA VAL A 242 3.84 1.94 -13.67
C VAL A 242 4.35 2.92 -12.61
N PHE A 243 3.44 3.47 -11.83
CA PHE A 243 3.76 4.51 -10.84
C PHE A 243 4.49 4.00 -9.59
N HIS A 244 4.43 2.69 -9.32
CA HIS A 244 5.18 1.97 -8.28
C HIS A 244 5.65 0.61 -8.81
N ASN A 245 6.67 0.03 -8.16
CA ASN A 245 7.19 -1.28 -8.55
C ASN A 245 6.14 -2.40 -8.40
N ASP A 246 5.24 -2.31 -7.42
CA ASP A 246 4.18 -3.30 -7.17
C ASP A 246 3.16 -3.42 -8.32
N VAL A 247 3.20 -2.52 -9.31
CA VAL A 247 2.41 -2.63 -10.55
C VAL A 247 3.03 -3.61 -11.56
N VAL A 248 4.33 -3.91 -11.45
CA VAL A 248 5.08 -4.76 -12.42
C VAL A 248 5.91 -5.87 -11.77
N ALA A 249 5.95 -5.94 -10.45
CA ALA A 249 6.68 -6.97 -9.73
C ALA A 249 6.07 -7.27 -8.37
N VAL A 250 6.07 -8.53 -7.97
CA VAL A 250 5.68 -8.98 -6.63
C VAL A 250 6.59 -10.14 -6.20
N GLY A 251 7.07 -10.10 -4.96
CA GLY A 251 7.93 -11.15 -4.41
C GLY A 251 7.41 -11.66 -3.06
N GLU A 252 7.73 -12.91 -2.75
CA GLU A 252 7.47 -13.57 -1.47
C GLU A 252 8.51 -14.65 -1.23
N ARG A 253 9.00 -14.77 -0.01
CA ARG A 253 10.03 -15.76 0.35
C ARG A 253 11.27 -15.60 -0.51
N THR A 254 11.61 -16.56 -1.36
CA THR A 254 12.73 -16.54 -2.30
C THR A 254 12.26 -16.48 -3.74
N PHE A 255 11.00 -16.10 -3.97
CA PHE A 255 10.40 -16.09 -5.30
C PHE A 255 10.01 -14.69 -5.74
N LEU A 256 10.38 -14.32 -6.99
CA LEU A 256 10.02 -13.08 -7.66
C LEU A 256 9.16 -13.39 -8.90
N PHE A 257 8.02 -12.73 -8.99
CA PHE A 257 7.15 -12.69 -10.18
C PHE A 257 7.13 -11.28 -10.73
N CYS A 258 7.64 -11.06 -11.93
CA CYS A 258 7.77 -9.72 -12.50
C CYS A 258 7.61 -9.71 -14.02
N HIS A 259 7.33 -8.52 -14.55
CA HIS A 259 7.39 -8.24 -15.98
C HIS A 259 8.83 -7.95 -16.41
N GLU A 260 9.24 -8.31 -17.65
CA GLU A 260 10.59 -8.06 -18.15
C GLU A 260 10.96 -6.56 -18.21
N ARG A 261 9.96 -5.69 -18.23
CA ARG A 261 10.14 -4.22 -18.20
C ARG A 261 10.08 -3.61 -16.79
N ALA A 262 10.24 -4.41 -15.74
CA ALA A 262 10.19 -3.90 -14.37
C ALA A 262 11.40 -3.03 -14.02
N PHE A 263 12.59 -3.40 -14.49
CA PHE A 263 13.86 -2.78 -14.13
C PHE A 263 14.62 -2.24 -15.35
N VAL A 264 15.53 -1.30 -15.14
CA VAL A 264 16.43 -0.80 -16.20
C VAL A 264 17.32 -1.92 -16.73
N ASP A 265 17.83 -2.75 -15.83
CA ASP A 265 18.68 -3.91 -16.16
C ASP A 265 18.15 -5.14 -15.42
N PRO A 266 17.13 -5.86 -15.97
CA PRO A 266 16.57 -7.03 -15.31
C PRO A 266 17.60 -8.15 -15.08
N PRO A 267 18.51 -8.51 -16.03
CA PRO A 267 19.52 -9.53 -15.78
C PRO A 267 20.42 -9.22 -14.59
N ALA A 268 20.88 -7.96 -14.47
CA ALA A 268 21.74 -7.56 -13.35
C ALA A 268 21.01 -7.62 -12.00
N VAL A 269 19.71 -7.25 -11.97
CA VAL A 269 18.89 -7.33 -10.73
C VAL A 269 18.68 -8.79 -10.32
N LEU A 270 18.34 -9.67 -11.28
CA LEU A 270 18.13 -11.09 -11.00
C LEU A 270 19.44 -11.76 -10.53
N ALA A 271 20.57 -11.47 -11.17
CA ALA A 271 21.87 -11.98 -10.76
C ALA A 271 22.27 -11.50 -9.34
N ALA A 272 22.02 -10.23 -9.01
CA ALA A 272 22.28 -9.72 -7.67
C ALA A 272 21.40 -10.36 -6.60
N LEU A 273 20.13 -10.65 -6.91
CA LEU A 273 19.23 -11.38 -6.01
C LEU A 273 19.65 -12.83 -5.86
N GLU A 274 20.06 -13.49 -6.94
CA GLU A 274 20.56 -14.86 -6.92
C GLU A 274 21.88 -14.98 -6.11
N GLU A 275 22.78 -14.01 -6.26
CA GLU A 275 24.00 -13.94 -5.46
C GLU A 275 23.71 -13.76 -3.96
N ALA A 276 22.78 -12.86 -3.62
CA ALA A 276 22.47 -12.53 -2.23
C ALA A 276 21.59 -13.60 -1.52
N ILE A 277 20.66 -14.23 -2.24
CA ILE A 277 19.70 -15.22 -1.69
C ILE A 277 20.24 -16.64 -1.83
N GLY A 278 21.05 -16.90 -2.85
CA GLY A 278 21.61 -18.21 -3.17
C GLY A 278 20.67 -19.09 -4.00
N GLN A 279 20.96 -20.39 -4.05
CA GLN A 279 20.26 -21.38 -4.91
C GLN A 279 18.75 -21.51 -4.65
N ALA A 280 18.25 -20.99 -3.55
CA ALA A 280 16.81 -20.99 -3.25
C ALA A 280 16.04 -19.92 -4.04
N PHE A 281 16.73 -18.95 -4.67
CA PHE A 281 16.07 -17.92 -5.46
C PHE A 281 15.44 -18.51 -6.72
N ALA A 282 14.20 -18.12 -6.97
CA ALA A 282 13.47 -18.46 -8.18
C ALA A 282 12.74 -17.24 -8.72
N SER A 283 12.57 -17.17 -10.03
CA SER A 283 11.81 -16.07 -10.64
C SER A 283 10.97 -16.56 -11.82
N ILE A 284 9.83 -15.91 -12.02
CA ILE A 284 9.08 -15.96 -13.28
C ILE A 284 9.08 -14.56 -13.86
N VAL A 285 9.67 -14.40 -15.04
CA VAL A 285 9.71 -13.15 -15.79
C VAL A 285 8.73 -13.28 -16.96
N VAL A 286 7.67 -12.48 -16.94
CA VAL A 286 6.69 -12.40 -18.03
C VAL A 286 7.23 -11.48 -19.12
N ARG A 287 7.28 -11.97 -20.34
CA ARG A 287 7.81 -11.23 -21.48
C ARG A 287 6.74 -10.32 -22.09
N GLU A 288 7.16 -9.25 -22.76
CA GLU A 288 6.29 -8.32 -23.46
C GLU A 288 5.44 -9.02 -24.54
N GLU A 289 6.00 -10.03 -25.19
CA GLU A 289 5.29 -10.85 -26.20
C GLU A 289 4.23 -11.78 -25.60
N GLU A 290 4.36 -12.15 -24.32
CA GLU A 290 3.39 -12.99 -23.59
C GLU A 290 2.25 -12.15 -23.01
N LEU A 291 2.58 -11.00 -22.48
CA LEU A 291 1.65 -10.02 -21.92
C LEU A 291 2.24 -8.61 -22.11
N PRO A 292 1.70 -7.80 -23.03
CA PRO A 292 2.13 -6.43 -23.18
C PRO A 292 2.05 -5.64 -21.87
N LEU A 293 3.02 -4.75 -21.62
CA LEU A 293 3.05 -3.92 -20.42
C LEU A 293 1.73 -3.17 -20.20
N ALA A 294 1.11 -2.69 -21.27
CA ALA A 294 -0.17 -1.98 -21.20
C ALA A 294 -1.29 -2.86 -20.63
N ASP A 295 -1.31 -4.15 -20.96
CA ASP A 295 -2.27 -5.13 -20.46
C ASP A 295 -1.96 -5.48 -18.99
N ALA A 296 -0.68 -5.63 -18.64
CA ALA A 296 -0.23 -5.86 -17.28
C ALA A 296 -0.65 -4.69 -16.36
N VAL A 297 -0.44 -3.45 -16.80
CA VAL A 297 -0.88 -2.23 -16.10
C VAL A 297 -2.40 -2.15 -16.04
N GLY A 298 -3.09 -2.42 -17.16
CA GLY A 298 -4.55 -2.32 -17.26
C GLY A 298 -5.30 -3.31 -16.36
N THR A 299 -4.73 -4.50 -16.14
CA THR A 299 -5.31 -5.56 -15.32
C THR A 299 -4.76 -5.60 -13.89
N TYR A 300 -3.70 -4.84 -13.59
CA TYR A 300 -3.00 -4.90 -12.30
C TYR A 300 -2.50 -6.31 -11.94
N LEU A 301 -2.08 -7.11 -12.94
CA LEU A 301 -1.66 -8.49 -12.71
C LEU A 301 -0.58 -8.62 -11.62
N PHE A 302 0.43 -7.78 -11.64
CA PHE A 302 1.52 -7.82 -10.66
C PHE A 302 1.17 -7.08 -9.36
N ASN A 303 0.16 -6.19 -9.38
CA ASN A 303 -0.39 -5.60 -8.15
C ASN A 303 -1.25 -6.62 -7.40
N SER A 304 -0.69 -7.80 -7.24
CA SER A 304 -1.24 -9.00 -6.62
C SER A 304 -0.50 -9.29 -5.32
N GLN A 305 -1.01 -10.25 -4.54
CA GLN A 305 -0.29 -10.73 -3.36
C GLN A 305 0.17 -12.16 -3.63
N LEU A 306 1.44 -12.43 -3.40
CA LEU A 306 1.95 -13.79 -3.26
C LEU A 306 1.89 -14.18 -1.78
N LEU A 307 1.34 -15.35 -1.48
CA LEU A 307 1.21 -15.88 -0.13
C LEU A 307 1.71 -17.33 -0.12
N GLU A 308 2.70 -17.62 0.71
CA GLU A 308 3.22 -18.99 0.83
C GLU A 308 2.18 -19.91 1.49
N ARG A 309 1.93 -21.05 0.88
CA ARG A 309 1.07 -22.12 1.37
C ARG A 309 1.88 -23.11 2.21
N SER A 310 1.19 -23.98 2.94
CA SER A 310 1.82 -25.01 3.77
C SER A 310 2.64 -26.06 2.98
N ASP A 311 2.40 -26.17 1.66
CA ASP A 311 3.14 -27.05 0.74
C ASP A 311 4.40 -26.38 0.13
N GLY A 312 4.73 -25.14 0.56
CA GLY A 312 5.87 -24.37 0.07
C GLY A 312 5.64 -23.71 -1.29
N ARG A 313 4.49 -23.91 -1.93
CA ARG A 313 4.09 -23.24 -3.15
C ARG A 313 3.28 -21.97 -2.81
N PHE A 314 2.98 -21.17 -3.81
CA PHE A 314 2.33 -19.87 -3.61
C PHE A 314 0.88 -19.85 -4.05
N LEU A 315 0.06 -19.12 -3.29
CA LEU A 315 -1.23 -18.58 -3.71
C LEU A 315 -1.00 -17.18 -4.29
N LEU A 316 -1.45 -16.96 -5.52
CA LEU A 316 -1.50 -15.63 -6.13
C LEU A 316 -2.90 -15.04 -5.92
N VAL A 317 -2.98 -13.91 -5.20
CA VAL A 317 -4.22 -13.15 -4.99
C VAL A 317 -4.25 -11.99 -5.98
N ALA A 318 -5.10 -12.09 -7.00
CA ALA A 318 -5.17 -11.15 -8.09
C ALA A 318 -6.55 -10.44 -8.16
N PRO A 319 -6.67 -9.28 -8.83
CA PRO A 319 -7.97 -8.67 -9.08
C PRO A 319 -8.76 -9.47 -10.12
N ALA A 320 -10.10 -9.37 -10.05
CA ALA A 320 -11.00 -10.09 -10.97
C ALA A 320 -10.80 -9.66 -12.44
N GLU A 321 -10.30 -8.46 -12.67
CA GLU A 321 -9.94 -7.91 -13.98
C GLU A 321 -8.93 -8.81 -14.72
N CYS A 322 -8.04 -9.49 -14.00
CA CYS A 322 -7.10 -10.44 -14.58
C CYS A 322 -7.81 -11.65 -15.23
N ARG A 323 -8.92 -12.11 -14.66
CA ARG A 323 -9.72 -13.18 -15.25
C ARG A 323 -10.63 -12.69 -16.37
N ALA A 324 -11.07 -11.44 -16.32
CA ALA A 324 -11.90 -10.84 -17.36
C ALA A 324 -11.09 -10.53 -18.64
N HIS A 325 -9.79 -10.29 -18.53
CA HIS A 325 -8.91 -10.01 -19.68
C HIS A 325 -8.31 -11.30 -20.25
N ARG A 326 -8.49 -11.55 -21.56
CA ARG A 326 -8.15 -12.81 -22.22
C ARG A 326 -6.67 -13.21 -22.04
N ALA A 327 -5.73 -12.29 -22.33
CA ALA A 327 -4.30 -12.60 -22.28
C ALA A 327 -3.85 -12.92 -20.83
N THR A 328 -4.28 -12.12 -19.85
CA THR A 328 -3.97 -12.39 -18.44
C THR A 328 -4.62 -13.66 -17.94
N SER A 329 -5.86 -13.99 -18.35
CA SER A 329 -6.52 -15.23 -17.95
C SER A 329 -5.75 -16.46 -18.43
N VAL A 330 -5.30 -16.46 -19.69
CA VAL A 330 -4.46 -17.53 -20.26
C VAL A 330 -3.13 -17.64 -19.52
N LEU A 331 -2.49 -16.51 -19.21
CA LEU A 331 -1.27 -16.49 -18.41
C LEU A 331 -1.49 -17.07 -17.00
N LEU A 332 -2.58 -16.70 -16.32
CA LEU A 332 -2.93 -17.22 -14.99
C LEU A 332 -3.11 -18.75 -15.01
N ASP A 333 -3.73 -19.30 -16.06
CA ASP A 333 -3.91 -20.75 -16.20
C ASP A 333 -2.55 -21.45 -16.40
N ARG A 334 -1.63 -20.84 -17.16
CA ARG A 334 -0.27 -21.36 -17.32
C ARG A 334 0.55 -21.29 -16.02
N LEU A 335 0.36 -20.23 -15.22
CA LEU A 335 1.08 -20.04 -13.95
C LEU A 335 0.75 -21.11 -12.91
N VAL A 336 -0.38 -21.82 -13.00
CA VAL A 336 -0.76 -22.90 -12.07
C VAL A 336 -0.44 -24.30 -12.60
N ALA A 337 0.23 -24.41 -13.76
CA ALA A 337 0.62 -25.69 -14.33
C ALA A 337 1.58 -26.46 -13.43
N ASP A 338 1.69 -27.79 -13.67
CA ASP A 338 2.57 -28.68 -12.91
C ASP A 338 4.02 -28.17 -12.92
N GLY A 339 4.64 -28.21 -11.73
CA GLY A 339 6.01 -27.74 -11.53
C GLY A 339 6.16 -26.23 -11.33
N SER A 340 5.09 -25.44 -11.45
CA SER A 340 5.15 -24.00 -11.18
C SER A 340 5.23 -23.72 -9.66
N PRO A 341 5.96 -22.68 -9.24
CA PRO A 341 5.91 -22.20 -7.86
C PRO A 341 4.51 -21.74 -7.44
N ILE A 342 3.67 -21.26 -8.36
CA ILE A 342 2.30 -20.80 -8.10
C ILE A 342 1.36 -22.01 -8.20
N ALA A 343 0.75 -22.39 -7.07
CA ALA A 343 -0.16 -23.53 -6.97
C ALA A 343 -1.62 -23.18 -7.25
N GLU A 344 -2.01 -21.95 -6.96
CA GLU A 344 -3.39 -21.50 -7.00
C GLU A 344 -3.46 -19.99 -7.32
N VAL A 345 -4.49 -19.58 -8.04
CA VAL A 345 -4.86 -18.19 -8.25
C VAL A 345 -6.25 -17.95 -7.66
N LEU A 346 -6.34 -17.00 -6.75
CA LEU A 346 -7.58 -16.54 -6.16
C LEU A 346 -7.86 -15.11 -6.61
N THR A 347 -9.01 -14.87 -7.21
CA THR A 347 -9.38 -13.52 -7.67
C THR A 347 -10.48 -12.93 -6.83
N PHE A 348 -10.41 -11.60 -6.61
CA PHE A 348 -11.41 -10.84 -5.86
C PHE A 348 -11.96 -9.68 -6.71
N ASP A 349 -13.27 -9.45 -6.59
CA ASP A 349 -13.87 -8.20 -7.04
C ASP A 349 -13.48 -7.09 -6.05
N LEU A 350 -12.51 -6.28 -6.46
CA LEU A 350 -12.06 -5.09 -5.74
C LEU A 350 -12.34 -3.83 -6.58
N ARG A 351 -13.43 -3.83 -7.34
CA ARG A 351 -13.74 -2.82 -8.35
C ARG A 351 -13.69 -1.40 -7.82
N GLN A 352 -14.17 -1.15 -6.60
CA GLN A 352 -14.14 0.20 -6.02
C GLN A 352 -12.70 0.67 -5.79
N SER A 353 -11.82 -0.21 -5.30
CA SER A 353 -10.39 0.04 -5.13
C SER A 353 -9.70 0.18 -6.49
N MET A 354 -9.92 -0.76 -7.41
CA MET A 354 -9.32 -0.79 -8.75
C MET A 354 -9.64 0.48 -9.54
N ARG A 355 -10.87 0.99 -9.48
CA ARG A 355 -11.26 2.26 -10.10
C ARG A 355 -10.53 3.46 -9.50
N ASN A 356 -10.20 3.42 -8.22
CA ASN A 356 -9.39 4.45 -7.57
C ASN A 356 -7.89 4.24 -7.77
N GLY A 357 -7.49 3.16 -8.46
CA GLY A 357 -6.14 2.95 -8.95
C GLY A 357 -5.25 2.10 -8.06
N GLY A 358 -5.79 1.11 -7.35
CA GLY A 358 -5.00 0.14 -6.60
C GLY A 358 -5.67 -1.22 -6.50
N GLY A 359 -4.86 -2.26 -6.73
CA GLY A 359 -5.24 -3.66 -6.62
C GLY A 359 -4.96 -4.26 -5.24
N PRO A 360 -4.97 -5.61 -5.15
CA PRO A 360 -4.77 -6.31 -3.88
C PRO A 360 -3.46 -5.97 -3.15
N ALA A 361 -2.36 -5.73 -3.87
CA ALA A 361 -1.07 -5.37 -3.26
C ALA A 361 -1.12 -3.99 -2.62
N CYS A 362 -1.71 -2.99 -3.30
CA CYS A 362 -1.82 -1.63 -2.77
C CYS A 362 -2.58 -1.57 -1.44
N LEU A 363 -3.61 -2.41 -1.27
CA LEU A 363 -4.39 -2.47 -0.04
C LEU A 363 -3.65 -3.06 1.16
N ARG A 364 -2.47 -3.64 0.99
CA ARG A 364 -1.78 -4.44 1.99
C ARG A 364 -0.40 -3.90 2.33
N LEU A 365 -0.10 -3.73 3.63
CA LEU A 365 1.24 -3.64 4.18
C LEU A 365 1.65 -5.02 4.71
N ARG A 366 2.68 -5.63 4.12
CA ARG A 366 3.25 -6.86 4.65
C ARG A 366 4.14 -6.54 5.83
N VAL A 367 3.89 -7.20 6.97
CA VAL A 367 4.72 -7.09 8.16
C VAL A 367 5.25 -8.48 8.52
N PRO A 368 6.55 -8.74 8.32
CA PRO A 368 7.16 -10.02 8.69
C PRO A 368 7.31 -10.08 10.21
N LEU A 369 6.50 -10.90 10.87
CA LEU A 369 6.51 -11.06 12.33
C LEU A 369 6.68 -12.53 12.70
N THR A 370 7.55 -12.82 13.64
CA THR A 370 7.57 -14.08 14.36
C THR A 370 6.30 -14.24 15.20
N PRO A 371 5.93 -15.46 15.65
CA PRO A 371 4.79 -15.65 16.56
C PRO A 371 4.88 -14.81 17.83
N VAL A 372 6.09 -14.63 18.38
CA VAL A 372 6.35 -13.85 19.60
C VAL A 372 6.09 -12.36 19.34
N GLU A 373 6.59 -11.81 18.27
CA GLU A 373 6.36 -10.40 17.88
C GLU A 373 4.88 -10.15 17.58
N ARG A 374 4.22 -11.06 16.89
CA ARG A 374 2.78 -10.96 16.65
C ARG A 374 1.97 -10.96 17.94
N GLY A 375 2.38 -11.76 18.93
CA GLY A 375 1.79 -11.80 20.27
C GLY A 375 2.00 -10.51 21.09
N ALA A 376 2.97 -9.69 20.72
CA ALA A 376 3.26 -8.40 21.36
C ALA A 376 2.37 -7.24 20.85
N ILE A 377 1.53 -7.46 19.85
CA ILE A 377 0.53 -6.48 19.40
C ILE A 377 -0.57 -6.39 20.45
N GLY A 378 -0.61 -5.29 21.21
CA GLY A 378 -1.53 -5.11 22.34
C GLY A 378 -2.95 -4.65 21.99
N CYS A 379 -3.21 -4.31 20.73
CA CYS A 379 -4.50 -3.81 20.24
C CYS A 379 -5.27 -4.89 19.47
N ASN A 380 -6.55 -4.64 19.19
CA ASN A 380 -7.46 -5.60 18.54
C ASN A 380 -7.49 -5.41 17.00
N VAL A 381 -6.31 -5.37 16.36
CA VAL A 381 -6.24 -5.19 14.90
C VAL A 381 -6.20 -6.49 14.12
N MET A 382 -5.94 -7.62 14.78
CA MET A 382 -5.89 -8.93 14.13
C MET A 382 -7.30 -9.43 13.84
N LEU A 383 -7.57 -9.73 12.56
CA LEU A 383 -8.89 -10.16 12.11
C LEU A 383 -9.19 -11.59 12.59
N ASP A 384 -10.15 -11.70 13.47
CA ASP A 384 -10.84 -12.92 13.86
C ASP A 384 -12.33 -12.84 13.49
N ALA A 385 -13.10 -13.87 13.76
CA ALA A 385 -14.52 -13.91 13.44
C ALA A 385 -15.33 -12.81 14.16
N ALA A 386 -14.94 -12.44 15.38
CA ALA A 386 -15.63 -11.43 16.18
C ALA A 386 -15.35 -10.02 15.61
N LEU A 387 -14.08 -9.71 15.31
CA LEU A 387 -13.71 -8.43 14.72
C LEU A 387 -14.28 -8.29 13.30
N ASP A 388 -14.26 -9.35 12.50
CA ASP A 388 -14.87 -9.36 11.16
C ASP A 388 -16.35 -9.00 11.20
N ALA A 389 -17.13 -9.65 12.06
CA ALA A 389 -18.56 -9.35 12.24
C ALA A 389 -18.79 -7.91 12.74
N ALA A 390 -17.95 -7.43 13.67
CA ALA A 390 -18.03 -6.07 14.19
C ALA A 390 -17.73 -5.03 13.11
N LEU A 391 -16.70 -5.26 12.29
CA LEU A 391 -16.34 -4.38 11.16
C LEU A 391 -17.41 -4.37 10.09
N ASP A 392 -17.97 -5.51 9.71
CA ASP A 392 -19.09 -5.57 8.74
C ASP A 392 -20.28 -4.73 9.24
N ALA A 393 -20.70 -4.91 10.50
CA ALA A 393 -21.78 -4.14 11.09
C ALA A 393 -21.47 -2.65 11.18
N TRP A 394 -20.23 -2.29 11.54
CA TRP A 394 -19.75 -0.91 11.62
C TRP A 394 -19.74 -0.24 10.24
N ILE A 395 -19.23 -0.91 9.19
CA ILE A 395 -19.24 -0.39 7.81
C ILE A 395 -20.68 -0.13 7.37
N ARG A 396 -21.59 -1.09 7.55
CA ARG A 396 -22.99 -0.94 7.14
C ARG A 396 -23.73 0.19 7.85
N ARG A 397 -23.36 0.50 9.08
CA ARG A 397 -23.97 1.58 9.88
C ARG A 397 -23.44 2.97 9.52
N HIS A 398 -22.14 3.10 9.25
CA HIS A 398 -21.47 4.39 9.14
C HIS A 398 -21.21 4.84 7.71
N TYR A 399 -21.14 3.93 6.75
CA TYR A 399 -20.72 4.28 5.40
C TYR A 399 -21.90 4.58 4.50
N ARG A 400 -21.84 5.70 3.81
CA ARG A 400 -22.77 5.99 2.71
C ARG A 400 -22.51 4.98 1.57
N ASP A 401 -23.59 4.66 0.84
CA ASP A 401 -23.53 3.82 -0.37
C ASP A 401 -23.28 4.63 -1.64
N ARG A 402 -23.24 5.97 -1.51
CA ARG A 402 -22.99 6.89 -2.62
C ARG A 402 -22.34 8.17 -2.12
N ILE A 403 -21.22 8.56 -2.77
CA ILE A 403 -20.60 9.88 -2.68
C ILE A 403 -20.30 10.38 -4.08
N ALA A 404 -20.90 11.51 -4.46
CA ALA A 404 -20.61 12.26 -5.68
C ALA A 404 -19.62 13.39 -5.37
N PRO A 405 -18.90 13.94 -6.37
CA PRO A 405 -17.96 15.03 -6.14
C PRO A 405 -18.55 16.27 -5.41
N PRO A 406 -19.79 16.70 -5.68
CA PRO A 406 -20.38 17.80 -4.92
C PRO A 406 -20.59 17.52 -3.44
N ASP A 407 -20.75 16.24 -3.06
CA ASP A 407 -21.00 15.85 -1.67
C ASP A 407 -19.77 16.10 -0.77
N LEU A 408 -18.57 16.20 -1.36
CA LEU A 408 -17.32 16.48 -0.62
C LEU A 408 -17.34 17.90 0.05
N ARG A 409 -18.25 18.77 -0.36
CA ARG A 409 -18.47 20.10 0.24
C ARG A 409 -19.43 20.08 1.42
N ASP A 410 -20.05 18.91 1.70
CA ASP A 410 -21.00 18.78 2.79
C ASP A 410 -20.26 18.59 4.13
N PRO A 411 -20.33 19.56 5.06
CA PRO A 411 -19.67 19.41 6.36
C PRO A 411 -20.17 18.22 7.19
N ALA A 412 -21.37 17.70 6.90
CA ALA A 412 -21.89 16.51 7.57
C ALA A 412 -21.01 15.27 7.34
N LEU A 413 -20.28 15.20 6.21
CA LEU A 413 -19.33 14.12 5.95
C LEU A 413 -18.20 14.06 6.99
N LEU A 414 -17.72 15.22 7.47
CA LEU A 414 -16.70 15.27 8.53
C LEU A 414 -17.25 14.70 9.83
N ASP A 415 -18.45 15.11 10.23
CA ASP A 415 -19.08 14.68 11.48
C ASP A 415 -19.42 13.18 11.45
N GLU A 416 -19.91 12.68 10.32
CA GLU A 416 -20.14 11.25 10.07
C GLU A 416 -18.83 10.47 10.13
N GLY A 417 -17.79 10.96 9.46
CA GLY A 417 -16.45 10.38 9.45
C GLY A 417 -15.85 10.29 10.86
N ARG A 418 -15.88 11.38 11.62
CA ARG A 418 -15.37 11.40 13.00
C ARG A 418 -16.09 10.41 13.92
N ARG A 419 -17.42 10.34 13.84
CA ARG A 419 -18.19 9.35 14.62
C ARG A 419 -17.81 7.92 14.25
N ALA A 420 -17.64 7.65 12.96
CA ALA A 420 -17.21 6.34 12.49
C ALA A 420 -15.80 5.99 13.00
N LEU A 421 -14.85 6.91 12.88
CA LEU A 421 -13.45 6.70 13.30
C LEU A 421 -13.31 6.60 14.81
N ASP A 422 -14.07 7.34 15.59
CA ASP A 422 -14.07 7.25 17.04
C ASP A 422 -14.54 5.88 17.52
N GLU A 423 -15.65 5.38 16.99
CA GLU A 423 -16.11 4.02 17.26
C GLU A 423 -15.12 2.96 16.79
N LEU A 424 -14.47 3.15 15.63
CA LEU A 424 -13.47 2.22 15.11
C LEU A 424 -12.27 2.10 16.06
N THR A 425 -11.79 3.23 16.63
CA THR A 425 -10.68 3.16 17.61
C THR A 425 -11.05 2.34 18.84
N GLN A 426 -12.31 2.38 19.27
CA GLN A 426 -12.80 1.54 20.38
C GLN A 426 -12.84 0.06 19.99
N LEU A 427 -13.36 -0.27 18.79
CA LEU A 427 -13.39 -1.64 18.26
C LEU A 427 -11.97 -2.23 18.16
N LEU A 428 -11.03 -1.43 17.66
CA LEU A 428 -9.65 -1.84 17.47
C LEU A 428 -8.80 -1.73 18.76
N ARG A 429 -9.37 -1.22 19.86
CA ARG A 429 -8.66 -0.95 21.12
C ARG A 429 -7.40 -0.11 20.90
N LEU A 430 -7.50 0.88 20.04
CA LEU A 430 -6.45 1.85 19.80
C LEU A 430 -6.61 3.06 20.74
N PRO A 431 -5.50 3.72 21.14
CA PRO A 431 -5.59 5.00 21.83
C PRO A 431 -6.11 6.09 20.88
N SER A 432 -6.23 7.34 21.38
CA SER A 432 -6.58 8.50 20.56
C SER A 432 -5.51 8.77 19.48
N VAL A 433 -5.69 8.18 18.30
CA VAL A 433 -4.76 8.33 17.16
C VAL A 433 -5.12 9.48 16.24
N TYR A 434 -6.37 9.95 16.27
CA TYR A 434 -6.84 11.07 15.47
C TYR A 434 -6.74 12.40 16.23
N ALA A 435 -6.51 13.49 15.50
CA ALA A 435 -6.35 14.82 16.11
C ALA A 435 -7.63 15.26 16.85
N PHE A 436 -8.81 15.01 16.27
CA PHE A 436 -10.10 15.39 16.85
C PHE A 436 -10.43 14.69 18.19
N GLN A 437 -9.80 13.55 18.48
CA GLN A 437 -9.97 12.81 19.75
C GLN A 437 -9.17 13.43 20.90
N LYS A 438 -8.29 14.39 20.61
CA LYS A 438 -7.42 15.06 21.59
C LYS A 438 -7.83 16.52 21.83
N ALA A 439 -8.84 17.00 21.10
CA ALA A 439 -9.34 18.36 21.16
C ALA A 439 -10.27 18.60 22.37
#